data_1f5ae014439d5ff6dab55b97c8a7448c
#
_entry.id   1f5ae014439d5ff6dab55b97c8a7448c
#
_cell.length_a   1.000
_cell.length_b   1.000
_cell.length_c   1.000
_cell.angle_alpha   90.00
_cell.angle_beta   90.00
_cell.angle_gamma   90.00
#
_symmetry.space_group_name_H-M   'P 1'
#
loop_
_entity.id
_entity.type
_entity.pdbx_description
1 polymer ?
#
loop_
_entity_poly.entity_id
_entity_poly.type
_entity_poly.pdbx_seq_one_letter_code
_entity_poly.pdbx_strand_id
1 'polypeptide(L)'
;MYKRQAEIFAKLGVHTTYTGQGVVLTKMGTPVACLKEDLVDIPDLAQTFVVTCCLMNIPFRFTGLQSLKIKETDRIQALITELHKLGYVVKSEQDSILIWNGERYEPESHPVIATYEDHRMAMAFAPAILRMPSIRIADPQVVSKSYPGYWEDLKQAGFEIEIEE
;
A
#
# COMPACT_ATOMS: atom_id res chain seq x y z
N MET A 1 7.30 13.54 8.14
CA MET A 1 6.68 12.53 7.28
C MET A 1 7.58 12.14 6.10
N TYR A 2 7.87 13.01 5.13
CA TYR A 2 8.60 12.66 3.90
C TYR A 2 10.01 12.07 4.14
N LYS A 3 10.77 12.58 5.11
CA LYS A 3 12.10 12.04 5.42
C LYS A 3 12.02 10.59 5.90
N ARG A 4 11.11 10.28 6.81
CA ARG A 4 10.91 8.92 7.34
C ARG A 4 10.41 7.96 6.26
N GLN A 5 9.54 8.44 5.36
CA GLN A 5 9.10 7.68 4.19
C GLN A 5 10.29 7.30 3.30
N ALA A 6 11.16 8.25 2.96
CA ALA A 6 12.35 8.01 2.15
C ALA A 6 13.32 7.01 2.83
N GLU A 7 13.51 7.11 4.15
CA GLU A 7 14.33 6.17 4.91
C GLU A 7 13.81 4.72 4.84
N ILE A 8 12.47 4.54 4.93
CA ILE A 8 11.87 3.20 4.84
C ILE A 8 11.94 2.68 3.39
N PHE A 9 11.64 3.52 2.39
CA PHE A 9 11.77 3.10 0.99
C PHE A 9 13.23 2.80 0.59
N ALA A 10 14.22 3.42 1.24
CA ALA A 10 15.62 3.07 1.03
C ALA A 10 15.91 1.60 1.42
N LYS A 11 15.27 1.09 2.48
CA LYS A 11 15.36 -0.33 2.86
C LYS A 11 14.68 -1.25 1.84
N LEU A 12 13.74 -0.73 1.06
CA LEU A 12 13.09 -1.43 -0.05
C LEU A 12 13.81 -1.25 -1.39
N GLY A 13 15.00 -0.64 -1.39
CA GLY A 13 15.83 -0.48 -2.59
C GLY A 13 15.51 0.76 -3.42
N VAL A 14 14.91 1.80 -2.83
CA VAL A 14 14.60 3.07 -3.50
C VAL A 14 15.43 4.20 -2.89
N HIS A 15 16.27 4.83 -3.70
CA HIS A 15 16.97 6.06 -3.31
C HIS A 15 16.15 7.28 -3.69
N THR A 16 15.99 8.19 -2.73
CA THR A 16 15.23 9.44 -2.89
C THR A 16 16.18 10.62 -2.91
N THR A 17 16.20 11.36 -4.00
CA THR A 17 16.97 12.62 -4.14
C THR A 17 16.01 13.79 -4.23
N TYR A 18 16.15 14.75 -3.32
CA TYR A 18 15.40 16.00 -3.34
C TYR A 18 16.14 17.01 -4.21
N THR A 19 15.45 17.60 -5.17
CA THR A 19 15.97 18.65 -6.06
C THR A 19 15.17 19.94 -5.88
N GLY A 20 15.66 21.05 -6.43
CA GLY A 20 14.91 22.31 -6.42
C GLY A 20 13.60 22.28 -7.25
N GLN A 21 13.40 21.25 -8.07
CA GLN A 21 12.24 21.10 -8.95
C GLN A 21 11.32 19.94 -8.54
N GLY A 22 11.72 19.11 -7.55
CA GLY A 22 10.92 17.97 -7.12
C GLY A 22 11.74 16.86 -6.48
N VAL A 23 11.29 15.62 -6.65
CA VAL A 23 11.91 14.43 -6.09
C VAL A 23 12.23 13.44 -7.20
N VAL A 24 13.46 12.92 -7.19
CA VAL A 24 13.90 11.85 -8.09
C VAL A 24 14.02 10.56 -7.31
N LEU A 25 13.34 9.52 -7.78
CA LEU A 25 13.40 8.17 -7.22
C LEU A 25 14.23 7.29 -8.14
N THR A 26 15.25 6.61 -7.60
CA THR A 26 16.11 5.70 -8.34
C THR A 26 16.19 4.35 -7.64
N LYS A 27 16.27 3.28 -8.42
CA LYS A 27 16.50 1.94 -7.87
C LYS A 27 17.93 1.86 -7.33
N MET A 28 18.09 1.38 -6.09
CA MET A 28 19.39 1.24 -5.45
C MET A 28 19.45 -0.03 -4.60
N GLY A 29 20.44 -0.87 -4.88
CA GLY A 29 20.74 -2.05 -4.06
C GLY A 29 19.66 -3.12 -4.07
N THR A 30 19.77 -4.03 -3.11
CA THR A 30 18.82 -5.12 -2.87
C THR A 30 17.94 -4.79 -1.68
N PRO A 31 16.62 -4.98 -1.77
CA PRO A 31 15.73 -4.82 -0.63
C PRO A 31 16.12 -5.70 0.56
N VAL A 32 15.76 -5.30 1.76
CA VAL A 32 15.92 -6.11 2.98
C VAL A 32 15.12 -7.41 2.86
N ALA A 33 15.60 -8.48 3.50
CA ALA A 33 14.89 -9.76 3.52
C ALA A 33 13.61 -9.74 4.36
N CYS A 34 13.50 -8.82 5.31
CA CYS A 34 12.31 -8.59 6.13
C CYS A 34 12.31 -7.13 6.59
N LEU A 35 11.17 -6.46 6.47
CA LEU A 35 11.04 -5.07 6.92
C LEU A 35 10.35 -5.01 8.29
N LYS A 36 11.04 -4.44 9.27
CA LYS A 36 10.50 -4.25 10.63
C LYS A 36 10.56 -2.77 10.98
N GLU A 37 9.39 -2.16 11.24
CA GLU A 37 9.28 -0.74 11.52
C GLU A 37 8.24 -0.46 12.60
N ASP A 38 8.51 0.55 13.41
CA ASP A 38 7.49 1.20 14.23
C ASP A 38 6.95 2.41 13.45
N LEU A 39 5.65 2.40 13.21
CA LEU A 39 4.95 3.41 12.41
C LEU A 39 4.10 4.36 13.29
N VAL A 40 4.34 4.40 14.60
CA VAL A 40 3.54 5.21 15.54
C VAL A 40 3.48 6.68 15.13
N ASP A 41 4.58 7.24 14.60
CA ASP A 41 4.66 8.64 14.15
C ASP A 41 4.12 8.87 12.72
N ILE A 42 3.94 7.82 11.95
CA ILE A 42 3.51 7.85 10.54
C ILE A 42 2.47 6.76 10.21
N PRO A 43 1.46 6.51 11.05
CA PRO A 43 0.54 5.38 10.86
C PRO A 43 -0.22 5.46 9.54
N ASP A 44 -0.45 6.64 9.02
CA ASP A 44 -1.11 6.88 7.74
C ASP A 44 -0.34 6.36 6.50
N LEU A 45 0.92 5.96 6.66
CA LEU A 45 1.70 5.31 5.60
C LEU A 45 1.66 3.78 5.68
N ALA A 46 0.98 3.22 6.67
CA ALA A 46 0.92 1.77 6.87
C ALA A 46 0.34 1.05 5.66
N GLN A 47 -0.78 1.52 5.08
CA GLN A 47 -1.38 0.91 3.90
C GLN A 47 -0.36 0.83 2.75
N THR A 48 0.35 1.92 2.50
CA THR A 48 1.38 1.97 1.45
C THR A 48 2.45 0.92 1.68
N PHE A 49 3.03 0.85 2.90
CA PHE A 49 4.12 -0.09 3.17
C PHE A 49 3.66 -1.54 3.21
N VAL A 50 2.49 -1.82 3.78
CA VAL A 50 1.92 -3.17 3.84
C VAL A 50 1.70 -3.72 2.43
N VAL A 51 1.00 -2.98 1.58
CA VAL A 51 0.74 -3.40 0.20
C VAL A 51 2.05 -3.51 -0.59
N THR A 52 2.96 -2.53 -0.49
CA THR A 52 4.26 -2.57 -1.16
C THR A 52 5.06 -3.81 -0.78
N CYS A 53 5.17 -4.12 0.51
CA CYS A 53 5.89 -5.30 0.98
C CYS A 53 5.29 -6.61 0.47
N CYS A 54 3.95 -6.74 0.48
CA CYS A 54 3.26 -7.88 -0.09
C CYS A 54 3.59 -8.04 -1.59
N LEU A 55 3.45 -6.97 -2.38
CA LEU A 55 3.71 -6.98 -3.82
C LEU A 55 5.19 -7.26 -4.17
N MET A 56 6.11 -6.88 -3.31
CA MET A 56 7.54 -7.16 -3.43
C MET A 56 7.96 -8.53 -2.86
N ASN A 57 7.04 -9.28 -2.26
CA ASN A 57 7.31 -10.52 -1.52
C ASN A 57 8.34 -10.34 -0.39
N ILE A 58 8.26 -9.23 0.33
CA ILE A 58 9.12 -8.92 1.48
C ILE A 58 8.30 -9.13 2.76
N PRO A 59 8.60 -10.14 3.58
CA PRO A 59 8.01 -10.30 4.90
C PRO A 59 8.15 -9.04 5.74
N PHE A 60 7.17 -8.76 6.59
CA PHE A 60 7.21 -7.57 7.41
C PHE A 60 6.59 -7.76 8.80
N ARG A 61 6.98 -6.87 9.73
CA ARG A 61 6.32 -6.64 11.01
C ARG A 61 6.26 -5.14 11.27
N PHE A 62 5.05 -4.58 11.29
CA PHE A 62 4.80 -3.17 11.58
C PHE A 62 4.08 -3.02 12.90
N THR A 63 4.60 -2.16 13.77
CA THR A 63 4.03 -1.83 15.09
C THR A 63 3.56 -0.38 15.12
N GLY A 64 2.93 0.05 16.21
CA GLY A 64 2.49 1.44 16.37
C GLY A 64 1.21 1.79 15.60
N LEU A 65 0.36 0.79 15.25
CA LEU A 65 -0.79 0.94 14.36
C LEU A 65 -2.14 1.11 15.10
N GLN A 66 -2.13 1.30 16.41
CA GLN A 66 -3.34 1.37 17.24
C GLN A 66 -4.34 2.44 16.78
N SER A 67 -3.85 3.55 16.21
CA SER A 67 -4.71 4.62 15.70
C SER A 67 -5.46 4.25 14.42
N LEU A 68 -5.06 3.20 13.71
CA LEU A 68 -5.69 2.78 12.45
C LEU A 68 -7.08 2.14 12.64
N LYS A 69 -7.40 1.69 13.84
CA LYS A 69 -8.72 1.12 14.17
C LYS A 69 -9.84 2.15 14.22
N ILE A 70 -9.51 3.41 14.48
CA ILE A 70 -10.48 4.49 14.72
C ILE A 70 -10.38 5.60 13.65
N LYS A 71 -9.96 5.25 12.45
CA LYS A 71 -9.94 6.16 11.29
C LYS A 71 -11.27 6.10 10.53
N GLU A 72 -11.26 6.43 9.24
CA GLU A 72 -12.43 6.35 8.34
C GLU A 72 -13.05 4.95 8.33
N THR A 73 -12.22 3.94 8.53
CA THR A 73 -12.59 2.53 8.72
C THR A 73 -11.61 1.88 9.69
N ASP A 74 -11.85 0.64 10.13
CA ASP A 74 -10.80 -0.21 10.70
C ASP A 74 -9.82 -0.59 9.58
N ARG A 75 -8.79 0.24 9.40
CA ARG A 75 -7.77 0.08 8.35
C ARG A 75 -6.98 -1.21 8.47
N ILE A 76 -6.81 -1.72 9.69
CA ILE A 76 -6.12 -2.99 9.95
C ILE A 76 -6.93 -4.13 9.34
N GLN A 77 -8.22 -4.20 9.66
CA GLN A 77 -9.10 -5.23 9.14
C GLN A 77 -9.32 -5.09 7.62
N ALA A 78 -9.47 -3.87 7.12
CA ALA A 78 -9.58 -3.60 5.69
C ALA A 78 -8.35 -4.13 4.92
N LEU A 79 -7.13 -3.83 5.39
CA LEU A 79 -5.89 -4.33 4.77
C LEU A 79 -5.83 -5.86 4.75
N ILE A 80 -6.17 -6.52 5.85
CA ILE A 80 -6.19 -7.98 5.95
C ILE A 80 -7.18 -8.56 4.93
N THR A 81 -8.39 -8.02 4.88
CA THR A 81 -9.46 -8.50 4.00
C THR A 81 -9.09 -8.32 2.53
N GLU A 82 -8.59 -7.15 2.14
CA GLU A 82 -8.30 -6.87 0.73
C GLU A 82 -7.03 -7.58 0.24
N LEU A 83 -6.00 -7.70 1.08
CA LEU A 83 -4.81 -8.47 0.75
C LEU A 83 -5.09 -9.97 0.68
N HIS A 84 -6.07 -10.45 1.44
CA HIS A 84 -6.52 -11.85 1.36
C HIS A 84 -7.06 -12.17 -0.04
N LYS A 85 -7.84 -11.28 -0.67
CA LYS A 85 -8.31 -11.46 -2.06
C LYS A 85 -7.15 -11.60 -3.05
N LEU A 86 -6.01 -10.95 -2.77
CA LEU A 86 -4.79 -11.02 -3.57
C LEU A 86 -3.87 -12.21 -3.21
N GLY A 87 -4.32 -13.08 -2.31
CA GLY A 87 -3.58 -14.29 -1.91
C GLY A 87 -2.54 -14.09 -0.81
N TYR A 88 -2.57 -12.99 -0.08
CA TYR A 88 -1.64 -12.72 1.03
C TYR A 88 -2.30 -12.99 2.39
N VAL A 89 -1.66 -13.79 3.24
CA VAL A 89 -2.16 -14.10 4.59
C VAL A 89 -1.52 -13.17 5.62
N VAL A 90 -2.00 -11.93 5.64
CA VAL A 90 -1.57 -10.93 6.63
C VAL A 90 -2.31 -11.17 7.94
N LYS A 91 -1.61 -11.04 9.07
CA LYS A 91 -2.15 -11.26 10.41
C LYS A 91 -2.03 -10.00 11.26
N SER A 92 -2.95 -9.81 12.19
CA SER A 92 -2.90 -8.75 13.20
C SER A 92 -2.61 -9.35 14.58
N GLU A 93 -1.79 -8.66 15.36
CA GLU A 93 -1.57 -8.95 16.78
C GLU A 93 -1.90 -7.70 17.60
N GLN A 94 -2.60 -7.91 18.74
CA GLN A 94 -2.91 -6.86 19.70
C GLN A 94 -3.59 -5.62 19.09
N ASP A 95 -4.31 -5.80 17.98
CA ASP A 95 -4.99 -4.71 17.27
C ASP A 95 -4.11 -3.49 16.90
N SER A 96 -2.81 -3.64 16.90
CA SER A 96 -1.83 -2.56 16.70
C SER A 96 -0.58 -2.98 15.92
N ILE A 97 -0.52 -4.26 15.54
CA ILE A 97 0.62 -4.83 14.82
C ILE A 97 0.09 -5.57 13.60
N LEU A 98 0.72 -5.36 12.44
CA LEU A 98 0.50 -6.13 11.23
C LEU A 98 1.75 -6.94 10.88
N ILE A 99 1.53 -8.21 10.55
CA ILE A 99 2.61 -9.16 10.24
C ILE A 99 2.25 -9.94 8.98
N TRP A 100 3.24 -10.11 8.12
CA TRP A 100 3.23 -11.09 7.06
C TRP A 100 4.58 -11.82 7.00
N ASN A 101 4.53 -13.13 7.02
CA ASN A 101 5.71 -14.00 7.04
C ASN A 101 6.03 -14.66 5.69
N GLY A 102 5.34 -14.21 4.62
CA GLY A 102 5.44 -14.83 3.30
C GLY A 102 4.35 -15.86 3.00
N GLU A 103 3.43 -16.13 3.93
CA GLU A 103 2.33 -17.08 3.74
C GLU A 103 1.38 -16.59 2.66
N ARG A 104 1.07 -17.48 1.69
CA ARG A 104 0.18 -17.18 0.57
C ARG A 104 -0.77 -18.34 0.30
N TYR A 105 -1.84 -18.04 -0.43
CA TYR A 105 -2.76 -19.04 -0.98
C TYR A 105 -3.22 -18.58 -2.38
N GLU A 106 -4.13 -19.33 -3.01
CA GLU A 106 -4.64 -19.00 -4.34
C GLU A 106 -5.43 -17.69 -4.30
N PRO A 107 -5.05 -16.65 -5.09
CA PRO A 107 -5.79 -15.39 -5.13
C PRO A 107 -7.15 -15.58 -5.81
N GLU A 108 -8.06 -14.65 -5.58
CA GLU A 108 -9.30 -14.55 -6.36
C GLU A 108 -9.00 -14.31 -7.84
N SER A 109 -9.79 -14.90 -8.74
CA SER A 109 -9.58 -14.74 -10.19
C SER A 109 -9.83 -13.31 -10.69
N HIS A 110 -10.77 -12.60 -10.08
CA HIS A 110 -11.14 -11.23 -10.42
C HIS A 110 -11.36 -10.40 -9.15
N PRO A 111 -10.28 -10.06 -8.41
CA PRO A 111 -10.42 -9.36 -7.15
C PRO A 111 -10.97 -7.95 -7.35
N VAL A 112 -11.96 -7.60 -6.54
CA VAL A 112 -12.50 -6.24 -6.42
C VAL A 112 -12.09 -5.70 -5.07
N ILE A 113 -11.25 -4.69 -5.05
CA ILE A 113 -10.78 -4.03 -3.84
C ILE A 113 -11.81 -3.02 -3.37
N ALA A 114 -12.37 -3.25 -2.19
CA ALA A 114 -13.23 -2.28 -1.53
C ALA A 114 -12.39 -1.16 -0.92
N THR A 115 -12.85 0.08 -1.06
CA THR A 115 -12.11 1.25 -0.57
C THR A 115 -12.54 1.70 0.82
N TYR A 116 -13.70 1.24 1.30
CA TYR A 116 -14.21 1.60 2.64
C TYR A 116 -14.31 3.12 2.86
N GLU A 117 -14.66 3.87 1.81
CA GLU A 117 -14.65 5.34 1.80
C GLU A 117 -13.28 5.98 2.14
N ASP A 118 -12.21 5.21 2.07
CA ASP A 118 -10.84 5.61 2.40
C ASP A 118 -9.98 5.74 1.14
N HIS A 119 -9.60 6.97 0.81
CA HIS A 119 -8.72 7.28 -0.32
C HIS A 119 -7.38 6.55 -0.25
N ARG A 120 -6.86 6.25 0.96
CA ARG A 120 -5.58 5.54 1.12
C ARG A 120 -5.68 4.09 0.68
N MET A 121 -6.85 3.46 0.83
CA MET A 121 -7.07 2.11 0.31
C MET A 121 -6.99 2.12 -1.22
N ALA A 122 -7.72 2.99 -1.90
CA ALA A 122 -7.65 3.11 -3.36
C ALA A 122 -6.21 3.34 -3.85
N MET A 123 -5.51 4.32 -3.26
CA MET A 123 -4.17 4.70 -3.68
C MET A 123 -3.11 3.63 -3.36
N ALA A 124 -3.24 2.91 -2.26
CA ALA A 124 -2.29 1.87 -1.89
C ALA A 124 -2.43 0.61 -2.76
N PHE A 125 -3.65 0.26 -3.17
CA PHE A 125 -3.91 -0.95 -3.95
C PHE A 125 -3.79 -0.75 -5.46
N ALA A 126 -3.96 0.46 -6.01
CA ALA A 126 -3.82 0.70 -7.44
C ALA A 126 -2.51 0.16 -8.06
N PRO A 127 -1.34 0.29 -7.41
CA PRO A 127 -0.10 -0.29 -7.92
C PRO A 127 -0.07 -1.83 -7.97
N ALA A 128 -1.05 -2.55 -7.41
CA ALA A 128 -1.10 -4.01 -7.46
C ALA A 128 -1.21 -4.54 -8.90
N ILE A 129 -1.72 -3.73 -9.84
CA ILE A 129 -1.72 -4.04 -11.28
C ILE A 129 -0.33 -4.39 -11.82
N LEU A 130 0.74 -3.92 -11.20
CA LEU A 130 2.12 -4.26 -11.59
C LEU A 130 2.48 -5.74 -11.33
N ARG A 131 1.64 -6.46 -10.59
CA ARG A 131 1.82 -7.87 -10.23
C ARG A 131 0.64 -8.76 -10.62
N MET A 132 -0.42 -8.19 -11.15
CA MET A 132 -1.65 -8.88 -11.49
C MET A 132 -2.07 -8.53 -12.92
N PRO A 133 -2.77 -9.43 -13.64
CA PRO A 133 -3.23 -9.15 -15.00
C PRO A 133 -4.30 -8.06 -15.04
N SER A 134 -5.10 -7.95 -14.00
CA SER A 134 -6.10 -6.89 -13.80
C SER A 134 -6.42 -6.71 -12.33
N ILE A 135 -6.90 -5.53 -11.95
CA ILE A 135 -7.41 -5.25 -10.62
C ILE A 135 -8.58 -4.28 -10.75
N ARG A 136 -9.63 -4.50 -9.99
CA ARG A 136 -10.77 -3.58 -9.89
C ARG A 136 -10.73 -2.87 -8.55
N ILE A 137 -11.07 -1.58 -8.55
CA ILE A 137 -11.16 -0.77 -7.35
C ILE A 137 -12.57 -0.19 -7.28
N ALA A 138 -13.31 -0.58 -6.24
CA ALA A 138 -14.63 -0.03 -5.98
C ALA A 138 -14.53 1.42 -5.50
N ASP A 139 -15.55 2.21 -5.80
CA ASP A 139 -15.66 3.60 -5.37
C ASP A 139 -14.38 4.43 -5.61
N PRO A 140 -13.83 4.45 -6.85
CA PRO A 140 -12.54 5.09 -7.13
C PRO A 140 -12.54 6.60 -6.87
N GLN A 141 -13.71 7.24 -6.78
CA GLN A 141 -13.88 8.67 -6.49
C GLN A 141 -13.42 9.08 -5.08
N VAL A 142 -13.22 8.12 -4.15
CA VAL A 142 -12.76 8.43 -2.78
C VAL A 142 -11.41 9.15 -2.76
N VAL A 143 -10.58 9.00 -3.79
CA VAL A 143 -9.28 9.68 -3.91
C VAL A 143 -9.42 11.20 -3.99
N SER A 144 -10.56 11.72 -4.46
CA SER A 144 -10.81 13.17 -4.58
C SER A 144 -10.71 13.92 -3.27
N LYS A 145 -10.86 13.22 -2.13
CA LYS A 145 -10.69 13.78 -0.78
C LYS A 145 -9.28 14.34 -0.52
N SER A 146 -8.26 13.79 -1.18
CA SER A 146 -6.87 14.17 -0.93
C SER A 146 -6.02 14.31 -2.19
N TYR A 147 -6.38 13.64 -3.29
CA TYR A 147 -5.65 13.66 -4.55
C TYR A 147 -6.62 13.59 -5.75
N PRO A 148 -7.30 14.70 -6.08
CA PRO A 148 -8.33 14.70 -7.15
C PRO A 148 -7.84 14.24 -8.53
N GLY A 149 -6.58 14.52 -8.86
CA GLY A 149 -5.94 14.15 -10.13
C GLY A 149 -5.31 12.75 -10.16
N TYR A 150 -5.47 11.93 -9.12
CA TYR A 150 -4.73 10.67 -8.97
C TYR A 150 -4.85 9.73 -10.17
N TRP A 151 -6.05 9.49 -10.66
CA TRP A 151 -6.27 8.57 -11.78
C TRP A 151 -5.71 9.11 -13.10
N GLU A 152 -5.80 10.42 -13.32
CA GLU A 152 -5.22 11.06 -14.52
C GLU A 152 -3.70 11.03 -14.48
N ASP A 153 -3.09 11.25 -13.33
CA ASP A 153 -1.64 11.14 -13.18
C ASP A 153 -1.15 9.70 -13.36
N LEU A 154 -1.93 8.70 -12.91
CA LEU A 154 -1.62 7.29 -13.21
C LEU A 154 -1.70 6.99 -14.70
N LYS A 155 -2.71 7.50 -15.43
CA LYS A 155 -2.79 7.35 -16.89
C LYS A 155 -1.59 7.99 -17.58
N GLN A 156 -1.17 9.18 -17.15
CA GLN A 156 0.05 9.84 -17.64
C GLN A 156 1.32 9.02 -17.34
N ALA A 157 1.34 8.28 -16.23
CA ALA A 157 2.42 7.35 -15.90
C ALA A 157 2.36 6.04 -16.69
N GLY A 158 1.37 5.85 -17.58
CA GLY A 158 1.26 4.69 -18.46
C GLY A 158 0.34 3.57 -17.96
N PHE A 159 -0.48 3.81 -16.96
CA PHE A 159 -1.49 2.83 -16.53
C PHE A 159 -2.73 2.92 -17.43
N GLU A 160 -3.24 1.77 -17.86
CA GLU A 160 -4.53 1.67 -18.54
C GLU A 160 -5.64 1.61 -17.48
N ILE A 161 -6.59 2.54 -17.55
CA ILE A 161 -7.69 2.68 -16.58
C ILE A 161 -8.99 2.78 -17.34
N GLU A 162 -9.88 1.81 -17.09
CA GLU A 162 -11.24 1.78 -17.61
C GLU A 162 -12.22 2.04 -16.46
N ILE A 163 -13.34 2.68 -16.77
CA ILE A 163 -14.45 2.90 -15.83
C ILE A 163 -15.55 1.93 -16.24
N GLU A 164 -15.90 1.03 -15.33
CA GLU A 164 -17.07 0.15 -15.49
C GLU A 164 -18.29 0.85 -14.88
N GLU A 165 -19.38 0.95 -15.62
CA GLU A 165 -20.68 1.50 -15.17
C GLU A 165 -21.49 0.46 -14.38
#